data_749b446ada3f4df713cf9d564cdd9646
#
_entry.id   749b446ada3f4df713cf9d564cdd9646
#
_cell.length_a   1.000
_cell.length_b   1.000
_cell.length_c   1.000
_cell.angle_alpha   90.00
_cell.angle_beta   90.00
_cell.angle_gamma   90.00
#
_symmetry.space_group_name_H-M   'P 1'
#
loop_
_entity.id
_entity.type
_entity.pdbx_description
1 polymer ?
#
loop_
_entity_poly.entity_id
_entity_poly.type
_entity_poly.pdbx_seq_one_letter_code
_entity_poly.pdbx_strand_id
1 'polypeptide(L)'
;MKKLFYLAIALTFLMGSCSKKEPFMKVGLVADPQYANQPPSGKRHYRESLWKLEEAIDTFNYHKVDLIQNLGDVIDFKWESYDAILPIYDKLNPDIENYHLLGNHEFAVDSNHFKDILERLSMPDYYYSYSKKGWKFIVLDATDYAYYSNSLHDHDIREIDLYFEKTKGQSNSYRWNSAIGTAQQKWLKQELDSAHLLGQKVILFSHMPLRPQNDPHNLWNDHEIVNIIEQSSMVVAFFNGHNHSGDYEFQNGIHYITVSGMVDTMISSYGILEFYKDHLVLKGNGNQKTLALKY
;
A
#
# COMPACT_ATOMS: atom_id res chain seq x y z
N MET A 1 -37.16 -32.75 -67.44
CA MET A 1 -36.91 -32.99 -66.00
C MET A 1 -35.71 -32.13 -65.55
N LYS A 2 -35.92 -31.00 -64.92
CA LYS A 2 -34.88 -30.09 -64.45
C LYS A 2 -34.57 -30.44 -62.99
N LYS A 3 -33.34 -30.91 -62.69
CA LYS A 3 -32.88 -31.13 -61.31
C LYS A 3 -32.38 -29.84 -60.73
N LEU A 4 -33.05 -29.33 -59.70
CA LEU A 4 -32.63 -28.17 -58.88
C LEU A 4 -31.55 -28.68 -57.86
N PHE A 5 -30.32 -28.13 -57.92
CA PHE A 5 -29.31 -28.30 -56.90
C PHE A 5 -29.48 -27.20 -55.87
N TYR A 6 -29.83 -27.58 -54.64
CA TYR A 6 -29.80 -26.64 -53.48
C TYR A 6 -28.39 -26.63 -52.88
N LEU A 7 -27.71 -25.51 -53.02
CA LEU A 7 -26.43 -25.27 -52.40
C LEU A 7 -26.72 -24.74 -50.99
N ALA A 8 -26.50 -25.57 -49.97
CA ALA A 8 -26.59 -25.14 -48.55
C ALA A 8 -25.28 -24.45 -48.15
N ILE A 9 -25.33 -23.11 -47.99
CA ILE A 9 -24.22 -22.32 -47.43
C ILE A 9 -24.30 -22.46 -45.94
N ALA A 10 -23.40 -23.25 -45.34
CA ALA A 10 -23.23 -23.29 -43.86
C ALA A 10 -22.44 -22.05 -43.43
N LEU A 11 -23.14 -21.11 -42.82
CA LEU A 11 -22.55 -19.91 -42.20
C LEU A 11 -22.00 -20.31 -40.81
N THR A 12 -20.71 -20.64 -40.74
CA THR A 12 -20.03 -20.87 -39.46
C THR A 12 -19.84 -19.51 -38.76
N PHE A 13 -20.69 -19.22 -37.79
CA PHE A 13 -20.46 -18.14 -36.83
C PHE A 13 -19.25 -18.51 -35.96
N LEU A 14 -18.09 -17.92 -36.24
CA LEU A 14 -16.97 -17.86 -35.33
C LEU A 14 -17.38 -16.94 -34.17
N MET A 15 -17.99 -17.52 -33.15
CA MET A 15 -18.12 -16.87 -31.83
C MET A 15 -16.70 -16.73 -31.30
N GLY A 16 -16.08 -15.59 -31.57
CA GLY A 16 -14.85 -15.18 -30.89
C GLY A 16 -15.16 -15.06 -29.40
N SER A 17 -14.90 -16.12 -28.65
CA SER A 17 -14.88 -16.06 -27.18
C SER A 17 -13.82 -15.06 -26.78
N CYS A 18 -14.24 -13.84 -26.42
CA CYS A 18 -13.38 -12.88 -25.75
C CYS A 18 -13.13 -13.43 -24.34
N SER A 19 -12.18 -14.36 -24.22
CA SER A 19 -11.74 -14.82 -22.91
C SER A 19 -11.18 -13.62 -22.17
N LYS A 20 -11.83 -13.18 -21.11
CA LYS A 20 -11.22 -12.21 -20.20
C LYS A 20 -9.88 -12.79 -19.77
N LYS A 21 -8.79 -12.08 -20.07
CA LYS A 21 -7.47 -12.49 -19.60
C LYS A 21 -7.50 -12.49 -18.09
N GLU A 22 -7.21 -13.62 -17.46
CA GLU A 22 -7.08 -13.70 -16.00
C GLU A 22 -5.77 -13.02 -15.58
N PRO A 23 -5.76 -12.33 -14.42
CA PRO A 23 -4.54 -11.78 -13.86
C PRO A 23 -3.59 -12.93 -13.46
N PHE A 24 -2.30 -12.78 -13.69
CA PHE A 24 -1.32 -13.78 -13.29
C PHE A 24 -0.90 -13.65 -11.81
N MET A 25 -1.17 -12.53 -11.19
CA MET A 25 -0.93 -12.26 -9.76
C MET A 25 -1.99 -11.32 -9.22
N LYS A 26 -2.32 -11.46 -7.93
CA LYS A 26 -3.25 -10.59 -7.20
C LYS A 26 -2.65 -10.23 -5.84
N VAL A 27 -2.74 -8.96 -5.48
CA VAL A 27 -2.28 -8.43 -4.18
C VAL A 27 -3.44 -7.74 -3.47
N GLY A 28 -3.78 -8.20 -2.26
CA GLY A 28 -4.73 -7.50 -1.40
C GLY A 28 -4.08 -6.27 -0.78
N LEU A 29 -4.79 -5.15 -0.75
CA LEU A 29 -4.32 -3.89 -0.16
C LEU A 29 -5.30 -3.42 0.91
N VAL A 30 -4.77 -3.11 2.10
CA VAL A 30 -5.49 -2.51 3.23
C VAL A 30 -4.68 -1.35 3.75
N ALA A 31 -5.33 -0.21 4.01
CA ALA A 31 -4.70 0.95 4.63
C ALA A 31 -5.50 1.41 5.84
N ASP A 32 -4.80 1.83 6.87
CA ASP A 32 -5.36 2.55 8.02
C ASP A 32 -6.57 1.85 8.67
N PRO A 33 -6.47 0.58 9.08
CA PRO A 33 -7.53 -0.03 9.90
C PRO A 33 -7.73 0.72 11.20
N GLN A 34 -6.66 1.23 11.82
CA GLN A 34 -6.64 2.05 13.03
C GLN A 34 -7.58 1.52 14.12
N TYR A 35 -7.55 0.19 14.34
CA TYR A 35 -8.41 -0.37 15.36
C TYR A 35 -8.09 0.14 16.75
N ALA A 36 -9.12 0.55 17.45
CA ALA A 36 -9.10 0.82 18.89
C ALA A 36 -10.45 0.54 19.51
N ASN A 37 -10.46 0.13 20.77
CA ASN A 37 -11.72 -0.01 21.51
C ASN A 37 -12.21 1.38 22.00
N GLN A 38 -12.45 2.28 21.04
CA GLN A 38 -12.91 3.66 21.28
C GLN A 38 -14.22 3.93 20.52
N PRO A 39 -15.06 4.85 21.02
CA PRO A 39 -16.22 5.33 20.27
C PRO A 39 -15.76 6.07 19.00
N PRO A 40 -16.63 6.20 17.98
CA PRO A 40 -16.31 6.97 16.79
C PRO A 40 -15.92 8.42 17.13
N SER A 41 -14.96 8.95 16.35
CA SER A 41 -14.54 10.35 16.43
C SER A 41 -14.44 10.94 15.02
N GLY A 42 -15.26 11.94 14.72
CA GLY A 42 -15.38 12.48 13.37
C GLY A 42 -15.79 11.38 12.38
N LYS A 43 -14.95 11.15 11.36
CA LYS A 43 -15.18 10.09 10.37
C LYS A 43 -14.64 8.73 10.82
N ARG A 44 -13.80 8.67 11.85
CA ARG A 44 -13.12 7.44 12.28
C ARG A 44 -14.05 6.56 13.10
N HIS A 45 -14.23 5.34 12.67
CA HIS A 45 -15.06 4.29 13.28
C HIS A 45 -14.15 3.14 13.75
N TYR A 46 -13.43 3.37 14.83
CA TYR A 46 -12.33 2.53 15.32
C TYR A 46 -12.73 1.08 15.59
N ARG A 47 -13.86 0.83 16.29
CA ARG A 47 -14.31 -0.52 16.65
C ARG A 47 -14.74 -1.33 15.44
N GLU A 48 -15.30 -0.66 14.48
CA GLU A 48 -15.82 -1.23 13.24
C GLU A 48 -14.72 -1.78 12.34
N SER A 49 -13.48 -1.38 12.55
CA SER A 49 -12.32 -1.89 11.79
C SER A 49 -12.14 -3.40 11.92
N LEU A 50 -12.60 -4.03 13.02
CA LEU A 50 -12.54 -5.48 13.14
C LEU A 50 -13.37 -6.19 12.06
N TRP A 51 -14.64 -5.87 11.96
CA TRP A 51 -15.50 -6.54 10.97
C TRP A 51 -15.18 -6.10 9.53
N LYS A 52 -14.72 -4.86 9.33
CA LYS A 52 -14.29 -4.37 8.01
C LYS A 52 -13.05 -5.12 7.52
N LEU A 53 -12.09 -5.36 8.41
CA LEU A 53 -10.91 -6.14 8.09
C LEU A 53 -11.29 -7.61 7.85
N GLU A 54 -12.21 -8.18 8.64
CA GLU A 54 -12.70 -9.53 8.42
C GLU A 54 -13.35 -9.69 7.05
N GLU A 55 -14.19 -8.74 6.63
CA GLU A 55 -14.75 -8.68 5.26
C GLU A 55 -13.67 -8.65 4.18
N ALA A 56 -12.61 -7.85 4.39
CA ALA A 56 -11.49 -7.78 3.46
C ALA A 56 -10.76 -9.12 3.36
N ILE A 57 -10.45 -9.74 4.50
CA ILE A 57 -9.76 -11.06 4.57
C ILE A 57 -10.60 -12.15 3.88
N ASP A 58 -11.90 -12.20 4.14
CA ASP A 58 -12.81 -13.15 3.48
C ASP A 58 -12.82 -12.95 1.96
N THR A 59 -12.81 -11.68 1.50
CA THR A 59 -12.74 -11.35 0.09
C THR A 59 -11.40 -11.77 -0.53
N PHE A 60 -10.28 -11.54 0.18
CA PHE A 60 -8.95 -11.95 -0.29
C PHE A 60 -8.83 -13.47 -0.40
N ASN A 61 -9.35 -14.21 0.58
CA ASN A 61 -9.44 -15.67 0.55
C ASN A 61 -10.29 -16.18 -0.63
N TYR A 62 -11.47 -15.57 -0.85
CA TYR A 62 -12.36 -15.93 -1.95
C TYR A 62 -11.70 -15.72 -3.32
N HIS A 63 -11.03 -14.58 -3.51
CA HIS A 63 -10.33 -14.24 -4.74
C HIS A 63 -8.97 -14.91 -4.88
N LYS A 64 -8.50 -15.65 -3.87
CA LYS A 64 -7.21 -16.33 -3.83
C LYS A 64 -6.08 -15.38 -4.21
N VAL A 65 -5.95 -14.28 -3.47
CA VAL A 65 -4.84 -13.36 -3.68
C VAL A 65 -3.51 -14.07 -3.36
N ASP A 66 -2.42 -13.68 -3.99
CA ASP A 66 -1.11 -14.29 -3.78
C ASP A 66 -0.44 -13.79 -2.50
N LEU A 67 -0.74 -12.57 -2.13
CA LEU A 67 -0.27 -11.92 -0.91
C LEU A 67 -1.18 -10.74 -0.54
N ILE A 68 -1.05 -10.26 0.68
CA ILE A 68 -1.60 -8.97 1.10
C ILE A 68 -0.48 -8.04 1.56
N GLN A 69 -0.67 -6.74 1.35
CA GLN A 69 0.15 -5.66 1.89
C GLN A 69 -0.73 -4.72 2.70
N ASN A 70 -0.48 -4.65 3.99
CA ASN A 70 -1.02 -3.61 4.85
C ASN A 70 -0.14 -2.36 4.74
N LEU A 71 -0.77 -1.19 4.62
CA LEU A 71 -0.10 0.10 4.39
C LEU A 71 0.05 0.94 5.67
N GLY A 72 0.13 0.28 6.83
CA GLY A 72 0.36 0.91 8.13
C GLY A 72 -0.91 1.33 8.87
N ASP A 73 -0.72 1.84 10.06
CA ASP A 73 -1.77 2.26 10.96
C ASP A 73 -2.78 1.13 11.23
N VAL A 74 -2.27 -0.04 11.65
CA VAL A 74 -3.11 -1.22 11.96
C VAL A 74 -3.96 -0.94 13.19
N ILE A 75 -3.37 -0.28 14.20
CA ILE A 75 -4.02 0.06 15.47
C ILE A 75 -4.04 1.57 15.70
N ASP A 76 -4.78 1.97 16.74
CA ASP A 76 -4.68 3.30 17.35
C ASP A 76 -4.73 3.17 18.88
N PHE A 77 -4.11 4.13 19.60
CA PHE A 77 -4.10 4.39 21.05
C PHE A 77 -3.41 3.37 21.95
N LYS A 78 -3.61 2.06 21.82
CA LYS A 78 -3.18 1.08 22.81
C LYS A 78 -2.55 -0.15 22.21
N TRP A 79 -1.51 -0.64 22.89
CA TRP A 79 -0.84 -1.88 22.52
C TRP A 79 -1.78 -3.09 22.45
N GLU A 80 -2.73 -3.20 23.41
CA GLU A 80 -3.70 -4.28 23.46
C GLU A 80 -4.67 -4.28 22.27
N SER A 81 -4.73 -3.21 21.49
CA SER A 81 -5.49 -3.19 20.23
C SER A 81 -5.02 -4.26 19.25
N TYR A 82 -3.72 -4.61 19.28
CA TYR A 82 -3.18 -5.70 18.48
C TYR A 82 -3.80 -7.07 18.83
N ASP A 83 -4.12 -7.31 20.11
CA ASP A 83 -4.70 -8.59 20.55
C ASP A 83 -6.07 -8.85 19.92
N ALA A 84 -6.78 -7.80 19.54
CA ALA A 84 -8.09 -7.91 18.91
C ALA A 84 -8.01 -7.98 17.38
N ILE A 85 -7.11 -7.23 16.75
CA ILE A 85 -7.10 -7.10 15.29
C ILE A 85 -6.21 -8.14 14.60
N LEU A 86 -5.05 -8.51 15.16
CA LEU A 86 -4.14 -9.45 14.50
C LEU A 86 -4.73 -10.84 14.28
N PRO A 87 -5.55 -11.42 15.19
CA PRO A 87 -6.19 -12.70 14.93
C PRO A 87 -7.10 -12.72 13.69
N ILE A 88 -7.48 -11.57 13.16
CA ILE A 88 -8.24 -11.49 11.91
C ILE A 88 -7.34 -11.81 10.71
N TYR A 89 -6.08 -11.33 10.72
CA TYR A 89 -5.10 -11.70 9.70
C TYR A 89 -4.77 -13.20 9.71
N ASP A 90 -4.85 -13.86 10.88
CA ASP A 90 -4.63 -15.31 10.99
C ASP A 90 -5.71 -16.13 10.26
N LYS A 91 -6.84 -15.52 9.86
CA LYS A 91 -7.88 -16.15 9.03
C LYS A 91 -7.53 -16.22 7.55
N LEU A 92 -6.41 -15.64 7.11
CA LEU A 92 -5.92 -15.82 5.75
C LEU A 92 -5.64 -17.28 5.45
N ASN A 93 -5.95 -17.70 4.23
CA ASN A 93 -5.53 -19.02 3.76
C ASN A 93 -3.99 -19.15 3.86
N PRO A 94 -3.47 -20.33 4.26
CA PRO A 94 -2.04 -20.50 4.54
C PRO A 94 -1.10 -20.20 3.36
N ASP A 95 -1.61 -20.21 2.12
CA ASP A 95 -0.84 -19.90 0.91
C ASP A 95 -0.73 -18.40 0.63
N ILE A 96 -1.42 -17.55 1.38
CA ILE A 96 -1.44 -16.10 1.21
C ILE A 96 -0.40 -15.49 2.15
N GLU A 97 0.65 -14.89 1.59
CA GLU A 97 1.66 -14.17 2.35
C GLU A 97 1.08 -12.85 2.89
N ASN A 98 1.45 -12.49 4.12
CA ASN A 98 0.99 -11.27 4.78
C ASN A 98 2.18 -10.35 5.08
N TYR A 99 2.16 -9.14 4.52
CA TYR A 99 3.20 -8.12 4.70
C TYR A 99 2.62 -6.86 5.33
N HIS A 100 3.40 -6.25 6.22
CA HIS A 100 3.06 -5.02 6.92
C HIS A 100 4.12 -3.95 6.68
N LEU A 101 3.75 -2.69 6.87
CA LEU A 101 4.65 -1.57 7.07
C LEU A 101 4.13 -0.72 8.23
N LEU A 102 4.97 0.15 8.75
CA LEU A 102 4.64 1.01 9.88
C LEU A 102 4.01 2.31 9.40
N GLY A 103 2.97 2.76 10.13
CA GLY A 103 2.48 4.12 10.07
C GLY A 103 2.73 4.87 11.38
N ASN A 104 2.23 6.08 11.52
CA ASN A 104 2.45 6.88 12.71
C ASN A 104 1.61 6.43 13.92
N HIS A 105 0.48 5.77 13.70
CA HIS A 105 -0.39 5.29 14.78
C HIS A 105 0.14 4.02 15.47
N GLU A 106 1.05 3.25 14.88
CA GLU A 106 1.81 2.21 15.58
C GLU A 106 2.57 2.77 16.79
N PHE A 107 2.93 4.05 16.76
CA PHE A 107 3.63 4.76 17.83
C PHE A 107 2.70 5.53 18.80
N ALA A 108 1.39 5.40 18.64
CA ALA A 108 0.41 5.94 19.59
C ALA A 108 0.24 5.07 20.86
N VAL A 109 1.18 4.19 21.10
CA VAL A 109 1.26 3.29 22.27
C VAL A 109 2.35 3.76 23.26
N ASP A 110 2.45 3.11 24.42
CA ASP A 110 3.56 3.37 25.34
C ASP A 110 4.90 3.01 24.66
N SER A 111 5.89 3.89 24.76
CA SER A 111 7.19 3.74 24.12
C SER A 111 7.98 2.50 24.57
N ASN A 112 7.64 1.91 25.73
CA ASN A 112 8.22 0.64 26.15
C ASN A 112 7.95 -0.52 25.16
N HIS A 113 6.92 -0.41 24.33
CA HIS A 113 6.52 -1.39 23.33
C HIS A 113 7.17 -1.18 21.97
N PHE A 114 7.79 -0.03 21.70
CA PHE A 114 8.27 0.31 20.36
C PHE A 114 9.21 -0.74 19.76
N LYS A 115 10.14 -1.27 20.57
CA LYS A 115 11.06 -2.33 20.15
C LYS A 115 10.38 -3.66 19.78
N ASP A 116 9.16 -3.88 20.25
CA ASP A 116 8.40 -5.11 20.05
C ASP A 116 7.46 -5.03 18.84
N ILE A 117 7.32 -3.84 18.19
CA ILE A 117 6.36 -3.60 17.09
C ILE A 117 6.67 -4.49 15.89
N LEU A 118 7.96 -4.60 15.48
CA LEU A 118 8.34 -5.42 14.33
C LEU A 118 8.00 -6.90 14.55
N GLU A 119 8.31 -7.43 15.71
CA GLU A 119 7.98 -8.81 16.08
C GLU A 119 6.46 -9.01 16.11
N ARG A 120 5.73 -8.03 16.69
CA ARG A 120 4.27 -8.07 16.80
C ARG A 120 3.58 -8.13 15.43
N LEU A 121 4.11 -7.41 14.45
CA LEU A 121 3.61 -7.39 13.07
C LEU A 121 4.28 -8.42 12.16
N SER A 122 5.18 -9.27 12.71
CA SER A 122 5.96 -10.24 11.94
C SER A 122 6.73 -9.61 10.76
N MET A 123 7.20 -8.39 10.94
CA MET A 123 7.99 -7.67 9.95
C MET A 123 9.46 -8.11 10.00
N PRO A 124 10.11 -8.32 8.84
CA PRO A 124 11.51 -8.73 8.82
C PRO A 124 12.47 -7.59 9.18
N ASP A 125 12.10 -6.34 8.90
CA ASP A 125 12.85 -5.12 9.18
C ASP A 125 11.90 -3.91 9.06
N TYR A 126 12.38 -2.70 9.39
CA TYR A 126 11.63 -1.44 9.22
C TYR A 126 11.37 -1.14 7.75
N TYR A 127 12.37 -1.34 6.90
CA TYR A 127 12.25 -1.29 5.43
C TYR A 127 12.89 -2.52 4.81
N TYR A 128 12.24 -3.09 3.83
CA TYR A 128 12.64 -4.35 3.21
C TYR A 128 12.12 -4.48 1.78
N SER A 129 12.60 -5.49 1.07
CA SER A 129 12.07 -5.82 -0.25
C SER A 129 11.84 -7.32 -0.38
N TYR A 130 10.92 -7.68 -1.26
CA TYR A 130 10.67 -9.06 -1.65
C TYR A 130 10.35 -9.13 -3.14
N SER A 131 10.41 -10.34 -3.71
CA SER A 131 10.07 -10.56 -5.11
C SER A 131 9.04 -11.67 -5.26
N LYS A 132 8.07 -11.47 -6.14
CA LYS A 132 7.06 -12.48 -6.46
C LYS A 132 6.69 -12.41 -7.94
N LYS A 133 6.68 -13.57 -8.62
CA LYS A 133 6.27 -13.70 -10.02
C LYS A 133 6.93 -12.67 -10.97
N GLY A 134 8.21 -12.38 -10.74
CA GLY A 134 9.00 -11.48 -11.59
C GLY A 134 8.85 -9.98 -11.28
N TRP A 135 8.10 -9.62 -10.26
CA TRP A 135 8.00 -8.26 -9.72
C TRP A 135 8.80 -8.11 -8.45
N LYS A 136 9.35 -6.93 -8.24
CA LYS A 136 9.96 -6.52 -6.97
C LYS A 136 9.03 -5.58 -6.24
N PHE A 137 8.87 -5.85 -4.96
CA PHE A 137 8.10 -5.04 -4.02
C PHE A 137 9.07 -4.43 -3.02
N ILE A 138 9.04 -3.12 -2.86
CA ILE A 138 9.90 -2.37 -1.96
C ILE A 138 9.02 -1.71 -0.92
N VAL A 139 9.25 -2.04 0.33
CA VAL A 139 8.54 -1.48 1.50
C VAL A 139 9.44 -0.46 2.16
N LEU A 140 8.98 0.79 2.24
CA LEU A 140 9.69 1.90 2.84
C LEU A 140 9.20 2.15 4.27
N ASP A 141 10.12 2.46 5.15
CA ASP A 141 9.82 2.99 6.47
C ASP A 141 9.60 4.49 6.40
N ALA A 142 8.33 4.89 6.41
CA ALA A 142 7.94 6.29 6.48
C ALA A 142 8.02 6.86 7.92
N THR A 143 8.51 6.10 8.90
CA THR A 143 8.62 6.53 10.29
C THR A 143 10.06 6.77 10.71
N ASP A 144 11.01 6.69 9.77
CA ASP A 144 12.45 6.72 9.98
C ASP A 144 12.89 8.00 10.75
N TYR A 145 12.69 9.18 10.20
CA TYR A 145 12.97 10.45 10.88
C TYR A 145 11.68 11.13 11.29
N ALA A 146 11.18 10.81 12.49
CA ALA A 146 9.96 11.39 13.04
C ALA A 146 10.08 11.68 14.52
N TYR A 147 9.33 12.67 15.03
CA TYR A 147 9.30 12.97 16.45
C TYR A 147 8.67 11.87 17.30
N TYR A 148 7.66 11.17 16.74
CA TYR A 148 6.91 10.15 17.47
C TYR A 148 7.64 8.79 17.55
N SER A 149 8.54 8.48 16.63
CA SER A 149 9.30 7.22 16.56
C SER A 149 10.73 7.34 17.05
N ASN A 150 11.20 8.54 17.41
CA ASN A 150 12.62 8.80 17.66
C ASN A 150 13.23 7.94 18.77
N SER A 151 12.46 7.60 19.80
CA SER A 151 12.97 6.72 20.88
C SER A 151 13.25 5.28 20.42
N LEU A 152 12.76 4.89 19.24
CA LEU A 152 13.05 3.60 18.60
C LEU A 152 14.29 3.69 17.70
N HIS A 153 14.32 4.69 16.81
CA HIS A 153 15.39 4.83 15.82
C HIS A 153 16.67 5.47 16.37
N ASP A 154 16.59 6.09 17.58
CA ASP A 154 17.72 6.72 18.29
C ASP A 154 18.48 7.74 17.43
N HIS A 155 17.78 8.46 16.56
CA HIS A 155 18.37 9.55 15.79
C HIS A 155 18.66 10.78 16.67
N ASP A 156 19.67 11.54 16.31
CA ASP A 156 19.86 12.86 16.92
C ASP A 156 18.63 13.75 16.60
N ILE A 157 17.98 14.23 17.64
CA ILE A 157 16.79 15.08 17.50
C ILE A 157 17.07 16.29 16.58
N ARG A 158 18.32 16.77 16.55
CA ARG A 158 18.72 17.87 15.66
C ARG A 158 18.64 17.50 14.19
N GLU A 159 18.81 16.23 13.83
CA GLU A 159 18.64 15.76 12.45
C GLU A 159 17.16 15.76 12.05
N ILE A 160 16.28 15.33 12.98
CA ILE A 160 14.83 15.42 12.78
C ILE A 160 14.40 16.89 12.64
N ASP A 161 14.91 17.75 13.50
CA ASP A 161 14.64 19.20 13.39
C ASP A 161 15.07 19.76 12.04
N LEU A 162 16.23 19.32 11.49
CA LEU A 162 16.69 19.77 10.17
C LEU A 162 15.75 19.38 9.04
N TYR A 163 15.18 18.15 9.08
CA TYR A 163 14.17 17.75 8.10
C TYR A 163 12.89 18.58 8.26
N PHE A 164 12.41 18.76 9.49
CA PHE A 164 11.19 19.49 9.78
C PHE A 164 11.31 20.98 9.40
N GLU A 165 12.42 21.64 9.74
CA GLU A 165 12.64 23.04 9.40
C GLU A 165 12.65 23.32 7.89
N LYS A 166 13.08 22.34 7.07
CA LYS A 166 13.02 22.44 5.59
C LYS A 166 11.57 22.53 5.08
N THR A 167 10.59 22.05 5.85
CA THR A 167 9.18 22.09 5.45
C THR A 167 8.49 23.40 5.83
N LYS A 168 9.20 24.32 6.47
CA LYS A 168 8.64 25.58 6.96
C LYS A 168 7.98 26.38 5.84
N GLY A 169 6.68 26.64 5.99
CA GLY A 169 5.86 27.29 4.97
C GLY A 169 5.32 26.37 3.89
N GLN A 170 5.60 25.07 3.94
CA GLN A 170 5.01 24.07 3.06
C GLN A 170 3.75 23.45 3.69
N SER A 171 2.89 22.84 2.87
CA SER A 171 1.64 22.24 3.32
C SER A 171 1.83 21.02 4.22
N ASN A 172 2.93 20.27 4.07
CA ASN A 172 3.26 19.06 4.84
C ASN A 172 4.03 19.32 6.14
N SER A 173 4.11 20.58 6.60
CA SER A 173 4.82 20.97 7.82
C SER A 173 4.03 20.62 9.08
N TYR A 174 3.79 19.33 9.29
CA TYR A 174 3.12 18.78 10.46
C TYR A 174 3.97 17.73 11.16
N ARG A 175 3.93 17.70 12.50
CA ARG A 175 4.74 16.77 13.31
C ARG A 175 4.27 15.31 13.27
N TRP A 176 3.10 15.04 12.71
CA TRP A 176 2.66 13.68 12.44
C TRP A 176 3.24 13.09 11.15
N ASN A 177 3.84 13.92 10.28
CA ASN A 177 4.62 13.47 9.15
C ASN A 177 6.08 13.21 9.57
N SER A 178 6.89 12.78 8.62
CA SER A 178 8.26 12.34 8.83
C SER A 178 9.11 12.50 7.57
N ALA A 179 10.36 12.06 7.64
CA ALA A 179 11.23 11.95 6.48
C ALA A 179 11.86 10.56 6.39
N ILE A 180 12.27 10.19 5.18
CA ILE A 180 13.13 9.03 4.91
C ILE A 180 14.58 9.50 4.87
N GLY A 181 15.42 8.98 5.75
CA GLY A 181 16.80 9.37 5.92
C GLY A 181 17.72 8.89 4.80
N THR A 182 18.95 9.42 4.80
CA THR A 182 19.93 9.15 3.75
C THR A 182 20.37 7.69 3.65
N ALA A 183 20.38 6.95 4.77
CA ALA A 183 20.74 5.53 4.77
C ALA A 183 19.70 4.72 3.98
N GLN A 184 18.42 4.92 4.27
CA GLN A 184 17.32 4.26 3.57
C GLN A 184 17.22 4.72 2.10
N GLN A 185 17.44 6.02 1.82
CA GLN A 185 17.51 6.52 0.44
C GLN A 185 18.62 5.83 -0.38
N LYS A 186 19.78 5.60 0.22
CA LYS A 186 20.88 4.85 -0.42
C LYS A 186 20.49 3.41 -0.69
N TRP A 187 19.87 2.74 0.29
CA TRP A 187 19.37 1.38 0.14
C TRP A 187 18.29 1.31 -0.96
N LEU A 188 17.35 2.25 -1.00
CA LEU A 188 16.34 2.33 -2.06
C LEU A 188 16.96 2.38 -3.45
N LYS A 189 18.01 3.20 -3.66
CA LYS A 189 18.74 3.26 -4.95
C LYS A 189 19.33 1.89 -5.30
N GLN A 190 19.96 1.20 -4.35
CA GLN A 190 20.51 -0.14 -4.55
C GLN A 190 19.44 -1.17 -4.93
N GLU A 191 18.26 -1.09 -4.31
CA GLU A 191 17.14 -1.96 -4.63
C GLU A 191 16.59 -1.72 -6.04
N LEU A 192 16.51 -0.45 -6.47
CA LEU A 192 16.10 -0.06 -7.82
C LEU A 192 17.14 -0.48 -8.88
N ASP A 193 18.43 -0.32 -8.59
CA ASP A 193 19.52 -0.81 -9.46
C ASP A 193 19.46 -2.33 -9.60
N SER A 194 19.24 -3.06 -8.51
CA SER A 194 19.06 -4.51 -8.52
C SER A 194 17.86 -4.93 -9.37
N ALA A 195 16.72 -4.23 -9.23
CA ALA A 195 15.54 -4.49 -10.04
C ALA A 195 15.80 -4.27 -11.54
N HIS A 196 16.55 -3.22 -11.88
CA HIS A 196 16.95 -2.94 -13.27
C HIS A 196 17.82 -4.07 -13.84
N LEU A 197 18.84 -4.51 -13.09
CA LEU A 197 19.73 -5.61 -13.50
C LEU A 197 18.97 -6.93 -13.72
N LEU A 198 17.94 -7.19 -12.90
CA LEU A 198 17.12 -8.39 -12.97
C LEU A 198 15.92 -8.26 -13.93
N GLY A 199 15.70 -7.09 -14.53
CA GLY A 199 14.56 -6.83 -15.41
C GLY A 199 13.21 -6.91 -14.70
N GLN A 200 13.18 -6.63 -13.39
CA GLN A 200 11.97 -6.69 -12.56
C GLN A 200 11.27 -5.33 -12.54
N LYS A 201 9.96 -5.31 -12.79
CA LYS A 201 9.14 -4.14 -12.51
C LYS A 201 8.95 -3.97 -11.00
N VAL A 202 8.80 -2.73 -10.56
CA VAL A 202 8.79 -2.37 -9.14
C VAL A 202 7.46 -1.74 -8.74
N ILE A 203 6.93 -2.21 -7.63
CA ILE A 203 5.91 -1.53 -6.83
C ILE A 203 6.56 -1.08 -5.52
N LEU A 204 6.37 0.19 -5.13
CA LEU A 204 6.77 0.68 -3.82
C LEU A 204 5.56 0.82 -2.91
N PHE A 205 5.79 0.56 -1.63
CA PHE A 205 4.83 0.77 -0.56
C PHE A 205 5.43 1.66 0.53
N SER A 206 4.64 2.59 1.02
CA SER A 206 4.99 3.47 2.14
C SER A 206 3.70 3.78 2.92
N HIS A 207 3.81 4.26 4.14
CA HIS A 207 2.62 4.78 4.82
C HIS A 207 2.26 6.18 4.30
N MET A 208 3.23 7.09 4.27
CA MET A 208 2.99 8.47 3.87
C MET A 208 3.05 8.68 2.35
N PRO A 209 2.19 9.56 1.81
CA PRO A 209 2.20 9.93 0.40
C PRO A 209 3.47 10.69 -0.03
N LEU A 210 3.69 10.69 -1.36
CA LEU A 210 4.64 11.55 -2.04
C LEU A 210 3.94 12.53 -2.99
N ARG A 211 2.68 12.23 -3.33
CA ARG A 211 1.85 12.96 -4.29
C ARG A 211 0.37 12.91 -3.86
N PRO A 212 -0.48 13.87 -4.26
CA PRO A 212 -0.12 15.02 -5.11
C PRO A 212 0.80 16.02 -4.39
N GLN A 213 1.46 16.85 -5.20
CA GLN A 213 2.31 17.92 -4.63
C GLN A 213 1.46 18.84 -3.73
N ASN A 214 2.04 19.24 -2.59
CA ASN A 214 1.40 20.07 -1.57
C ASN A 214 0.26 19.38 -0.78
N ASP A 215 0.14 18.07 -0.81
CA ASP A 215 -0.73 17.37 0.16
C ASP A 215 -0.14 17.51 1.58
N PRO A 216 -0.96 17.88 2.58
CA PRO A 216 -0.49 18.04 3.95
C PRO A 216 0.01 16.75 4.60
N HIS A 217 -0.30 15.59 4.03
CA HIS A 217 0.10 14.27 4.54
C HIS A 217 1.41 13.74 3.92
N ASN A 218 2.00 14.46 2.96
CA ASN A 218 3.24 14.03 2.31
C ASN A 218 4.41 13.95 3.30
N LEU A 219 5.35 13.04 3.00
CA LEU A 219 6.66 13.04 3.65
C LEU A 219 7.28 14.44 3.62
N TRP A 220 8.03 14.81 4.67
CA TRP A 220 8.73 16.11 4.71
C TRP A 220 9.71 16.28 3.55
N ASN A 221 10.31 15.19 3.10
CA ASN A 221 11.25 15.18 1.98
C ASN A 221 10.71 14.40 0.77
N ASP A 222 9.42 14.50 0.50
CA ASP A 222 8.73 13.83 -0.60
C ASP A 222 9.45 14.00 -1.95
N HIS A 223 9.91 15.22 -2.26
CA HIS A 223 10.61 15.54 -3.49
C HIS A 223 11.96 14.80 -3.64
N GLU A 224 12.67 14.51 -2.53
CA GLU A 224 13.92 13.74 -2.56
C GLU A 224 13.62 12.28 -2.99
N ILE A 225 12.57 11.70 -2.43
CA ILE A 225 12.17 10.33 -2.73
C ILE A 225 11.59 10.21 -4.14
N VAL A 226 10.75 11.17 -4.55
CA VAL A 226 10.25 11.26 -5.93
C VAL A 226 11.39 11.31 -6.92
N ASN A 227 12.39 12.15 -6.70
CA ASN A 227 13.57 12.24 -7.58
C ASN A 227 14.32 10.91 -7.68
N ILE A 228 14.38 10.11 -6.61
CA ILE A 228 15.02 8.79 -6.64
C ILE A 228 14.20 7.81 -7.49
N ILE A 229 12.90 7.72 -7.25
CA ILE A 229 12.06 6.72 -7.93
C ILE A 229 11.81 7.06 -9.40
N GLU A 230 11.71 8.34 -9.75
CA GLU A 230 11.52 8.79 -11.14
C GLU A 230 12.77 8.61 -12.03
N GLN A 231 13.96 8.42 -11.44
CA GLN A 231 15.16 8.05 -12.19
C GLN A 231 15.17 6.58 -12.62
N SER A 232 14.30 5.74 -12.06
CA SER A 232 14.23 4.32 -12.39
C SER A 232 13.09 4.02 -13.36
N SER A 233 13.42 3.52 -14.54
CA SER A 233 12.42 3.03 -15.52
C SER A 233 11.69 1.76 -15.08
N MET A 234 12.08 1.16 -13.95
CA MET A 234 11.46 -0.07 -13.44
C MET A 234 10.25 0.20 -12.56
N VAL A 235 10.14 1.39 -11.99
CA VAL A 235 9.03 1.76 -11.08
C VAL A 235 7.75 1.96 -11.87
N VAL A 236 6.70 1.21 -11.48
CA VAL A 236 5.37 1.28 -12.08
C VAL A 236 4.40 2.05 -11.19
N ALA A 237 4.42 1.77 -9.89
CA ALA A 237 3.48 2.41 -8.97
C ALA A 237 4.07 2.57 -7.56
N PHE A 238 3.56 3.56 -6.86
CA PHE A 238 3.78 3.85 -5.46
C PHE A 238 2.42 3.87 -4.75
N PHE A 239 2.25 3.02 -3.74
CA PHE A 239 1.03 2.92 -2.94
C PHE A 239 1.31 3.37 -1.52
N ASN A 240 0.34 4.08 -0.93
CA ASN A 240 0.41 4.56 0.44
C ASN A 240 -0.96 4.61 1.11
N GLY A 241 -0.98 4.81 2.43
CA GLY A 241 -2.13 5.11 3.28
C GLY A 241 -2.14 6.57 3.74
N HIS A 242 -2.32 6.78 5.05
CA HIS A 242 -2.20 8.03 5.80
C HIS A 242 -3.24 9.11 5.47
N ASN A 243 -3.43 9.47 4.22
CA ASN A 243 -4.54 10.32 3.78
C ASN A 243 -5.78 9.46 3.51
N HIS A 244 -6.64 9.30 4.49
CA HIS A 244 -7.79 8.39 4.44
C HIS A 244 -8.77 8.66 3.29
N SER A 245 -8.73 9.87 2.70
CA SER A 245 -9.65 10.22 1.59
C SER A 245 -9.36 9.45 0.31
N GLY A 246 -8.17 8.86 0.20
CA GLY A 246 -7.68 8.25 -1.02
C GLY A 246 -7.41 9.29 -2.12
N ASP A 247 -6.39 9.04 -2.93
CA ASP A 247 -6.05 9.91 -4.06
C ASP A 247 -5.35 9.12 -5.18
N TYR A 248 -5.21 9.76 -6.33
CA TYR A 248 -4.51 9.18 -7.48
C TYR A 248 -3.91 10.27 -8.36
N GLU A 249 -2.62 10.13 -8.64
CA GLU A 249 -1.89 10.93 -9.62
C GLU A 249 -1.04 10.03 -10.52
N PHE A 250 -0.96 10.36 -11.82
CA PHE A 250 -0.03 9.73 -12.76
C PHE A 250 0.96 10.79 -13.24
N GLN A 251 2.22 10.58 -12.89
CA GLN A 251 3.28 11.51 -13.24
C GLN A 251 4.55 10.76 -13.64
N ASN A 252 5.21 11.21 -14.69
CA ASN A 252 6.50 10.70 -15.19
C ASN A 252 6.54 9.18 -15.37
N GLY A 253 5.40 8.56 -15.77
CA GLY A 253 5.28 7.13 -15.99
C GLY A 253 4.99 6.31 -14.72
N ILE A 254 4.85 6.94 -13.56
CA ILE A 254 4.59 6.30 -12.28
C ILE A 254 3.17 6.65 -11.80
N HIS A 255 2.47 5.64 -11.32
CA HIS A 255 1.18 5.79 -10.65
C HIS A 255 1.39 6.00 -9.15
N TYR A 256 0.93 7.11 -8.60
CA TYR A 256 0.91 7.40 -7.16
C TYR A 256 -0.51 7.20 -6.65
N ILE A 257 -0.70 6.26 -5.74
CA ILE A 257 -2.03 5.86 -5.26
C ILE A 257 -2.07 5.91 -3.74
N THR A 258 -2.89 6.79 -3.21
CA THR A 258 -3.28 6.76 -1.80
C THR A 258 -4.51 5.86 -1.67
N VAL A 259 -4.38 4.79 -0.93
CA VAL A 259 -5.48 3.86 -0.63
C VAL A 259 -6.36 4.47 0.44
N SER A 260 -7.67 4.40 0.25
CA SER A 260 -8.64 4.97 1.21
C SER A 260 -8.56 4.27 2.56
N GLY A 261 -8.50 5.05 3.64
CA GLY A 261 -8.38 4.53 5.00
C GLY A 261 -9.60 3.71 5.42
N MET A 262 -9.36 2.50 5.92
CA MET A 262 -10.43 1.58 6.35
C MET A 262 -11.19 2.10 7.58
N VAL A 263 -10.53 2.85 8.47
CA VAL A 263 -11.15 3.36 9.70
C VAL A 263 -12.29 4.34 9.42
N ASP A 264 -12.23 5.06 8.28
CA ASP A 264 -13.19 6.09 7.96
C ASP A 264 -14.55 5.48 7.57
N THR A 265 -15.61 6.10 8.05
CA THR A 265 -17.02 5.74 7.81
C THR A 265 -17.42 4.32 8.25
N MET A 266 -18.70 3.97 8.05
CA MET A 266 -19.24 2.61 8.30
C MET A 266 -19.03 1.68 7.09
N ILE A 267 -18.44 2.17 6.00
CA ILE A 267 -18.20 1.38 4.79
C ILE A 267 -16.75 0.89 4.84
N SER A 268 -16.54 -0.39 4.58
CA SER A 268 -15.19 -0.94 4.47
C SER A 268 -14.44 -0.34 3.27
N SER A 269 -13.11 -0.27 3.37
CA SER A 269 -12.26 0.21 2.28
C SER A 269 -11.04 -0.68 2.15
N TYR A 270 -10.90 -1.32 0.99
CA TYR A 270 -9.75 -2.15 0.64
C TYR A 270 -9.70 -2.35 -0.88
N GLY A 271 -8.65 -2.95 -1.39
CA GLY A 271 -8.51 -3.20 -2.82
C GLY A 271 -7.82 -4.52 -3.15
N ILE A 272 -8.04 -5.00 -4.37
CA ILE A 272 -7.26 -6.09 -4.97
C ILE A 272 -6.54 -5.53 -6.19
N LEU A 273 -5.21 -5.50 -6.14
CA LEU A 273 -4.37 -5.14 -7.27
C LEU A 273 -4.14 -6.38 -8.13
N GLU A 274 -4.73 -6.38 -9.32
CA GLU A 274 -4.61 -7.44 -10.31
C GLU A 274 -3.51 -7.13 -11.33
N PHE A 275 -2.64 -8.09 -11.57
CA PHE A 275 -1.49 -7.95 -12.48
C PHE A 275 -1.78 -8.65 -13.80
N TYR A 276 -1.75 -7.88 -14.87
CA TYR A 276 -1.83 -8.36 -16.25
C TYR A 276 -0.49 -8.11 -16.96
N LYS A 277 -0.33 -8.65 -18.15
CA LYS A 277 0.94 -8.58 -18.90
C LYS A 277 1.38 -7.15 -19.22
N ASP A 278 0.43 -6.24 -19.42
CA ASP A 278 0.62 -4.90 -19.97
C ASP A 278 -0.06 -3.77 -19.13
N HIS A 279 -0.69 -4.12 -18.02
CA HIS A 279 -1.34 -3.17 -17.12
C HIS A 279 -1.62 -3.79 -15.75
N LEU A 280 -1.94 -2.94 -14.77
CA LEU A 280 -2.50 -3.32 -13.49
C LEU A 280 -3.94 -2.82 -13.38
N VAL A 281 -4.74 -3.48 -12.56
CA VAL A 281 -6.07 -3.00 -12.19
C VAL A 281 -6.19 -3.06 -10.67
N LEU A 282 -6.33 -1.91 -10.04
CA LEU A 282 -6.74 -1.85 -8.63
C LEU A 282 -8.27 -1.96 -8.60
N LYS A 283 -8.81 -3.08 -8.17
CA LYS A 283 -10.23 -3.26 -7.92
C LYS A 283 -10.54 -2.81 -6.50
N GLY A 284 -11.19 -1.67 -6.40
CA GLY A 284 -11.59 -1.11 -5.11
C GLY A 284 -12.89 -1.69 -4.60
N ASN A 285 -12.98 -1.78 -3.27
CA ASN A 285 -14.20 -2.07 -2.53
C ASN A 285 -14.54 -0.89 -1.60
N GLY A 286 -15.81 -0.66 -1.40
CA GLY A 286 -16.32 0.42 -0.54
C GLY A 286 -15.89 1.80 -1.04
N ASN A 287 -15.16 2.54 -0.20
CA ASN A 287 -14.68 3.88 -0.55
C ASN A 287 -13.46 3.86 -1.50
N GLN A 288 -12.76 2.73 -1.62
CA GLN A 288 -11.64 2.61 -2.53
C GLN A 288 -12.10 2.59 -3.99
N LYS A 289 -11.59 3.52 -4.79
CA LYS A 289 -11.89 3.59 -6.23
C LYS A 289 -11.20 2.48 -7.01
N THR A 290 -11.88 1.98 -8.05
CA THR A 290 -11.25 1.11 -9.05
C THR A 290 -10.46 1.94 -10.05
N LEU A 291 -9.19 1.55 -10.30
CA LEU A 291 -8.27 2.25 -11.18
C LEU A 291 -7.64 1.26 -12.19
N ALA A 292 -7.50 1.69 -13.44
CA ALA A 292 -6.72 0.97 -14.44
C ALA A 292 -5.38 1.70 -14.66
N LEU A 293 -4.28 0.99 -14.42
CA LEU A 293 -2.92 1.53 -14.38
C LEU A 293 -2.12 0.93 -15.54
N LYS A 294 -1.86 1.71 -16.58
CA LYS A 294 -1.06 1.29 -17.75
C LYS A 294 0.42 1.57 -17.51
N TYR A 295 1.31 0.66 -17.94
CA TYR A 295 2.76 0.84 -17.81
C TYR A 295 3.54 0.27 -19.00
#